data_7778f863d195e9c7726d2ce925c421e4
#
_entry.id   7778f863d195e9c7726d2ce925c421e4
#
_cell.length_a   1.000
_cell.length_b   1.000
_cell.length_c   1.000
_cell.angle_alpha   90.00
_cell.angle_beta   90.00
_cell.angle_gamma   90.00
#
_symmetry.space_group_name_H-M   'P 1'
#
loop_
_entity.id
_entity.type
_entity.pdbx_description
1 polymer ?
#
loop_
_entity_poly.entity_id
_entity_poly.type
_entity_poly.pdbx_seq_one_letter_code
_entity_poly.pdbx_strand_id
1 'polypeptide(L)'
;MKILGIRTAPQQIRYALINTDGNTCTLLNGNSENSLKLPATITSEENQLKWVKEELSRVIRQNTDITKIALKVPEFAGSKTKTSRLGDYLDAMVLLAAAESGIPIVTKLYSQMATKRAEVKRHAEDRVGKTSTGWNDQMADAIAVAWILRK
;
A
#
# COMPACT_ATOMS: atom_id res chain seq x y z
N MET A 1 6.42 6.31 -15.50
CA MET A 1 6.33 4.98 -14.85
C MET A 1 5.29 5.05 -13.76
N LYS A 2 4.36 4.10 -13.73
CA LYS A 2 3.29 4.06 -12.73
C LYS A 2 3.61 3.02 -11.64
N ILE A 3 3.59 3.44 -10.38
CA ILE A 3 3.93 2.61 -9.23
C ILE A 3 2.74 2.57 -8.29
N LEU A 4 2.38 1.37 -7.82
CA LEU A 4 1.35 1.15 -6.81
C LEU A 4 2.02 0.93 -5.45
N GLY A 5 1.83 1.85 -4.52
CA GLY A 5 2.27 1.72 -3.13
C GLY A 5 1.13 1.25 -2.25
N ILE A 6 1.42 0.31 -1.35
CA ILE A 6 0.40 -0.33 -0.50
C ILE A 6 0.87 -0.35 0.97
N ARG A 7 -0.06 -0.08 1.86
CA ARG A 7 0.09 -0.25 3.29
C ARG A 7 -1.15 -0.97 3.83
N THR A 8 -0.96 -2.18 4.37
CA THR A 8 -2.05 -2.95 4.97
C THR A 8 -2.27 -2.57 6.44
N ALA A 9 -3.49 -2.68 6.87
CA ALA A 9 -3.91 -2.59 8.27
C ALA A 9 -5.06 -3.59 8.48
N PRO A 10 -5.35 -4.00 9.72
CA PRO A 10 -6.26 -5.14 9.96
C PRO A 10 -7.65 -5.04 9.34
N GLN A 11 -8.18 -3.83 9.15
CA GLN A 11 -9.53 -3.63 8.60
C GLN A 11 -9.55 -2.80 7.33
N GLN A 12 -8.41 -2.30 6.88
CA GLN A 12 -8.34 -1.37 5.78
C GLN A 12 -6.98 -1.42 5.12
N ILE A 13 -6.97 -1.49 3.80
CA ILE A 13 -5.75 -1.37 3.01
C ILE A 13 -5.72 0.01 2.39
N ARG A 14 -4.61 0.72 2.55
CA ARG A 14 -4.35 1.99 1.90
C ARG A 14 -3.48 1.77 0.68
N TYR A 15 -3.80 2.48 -0.41
CA TYR A 15 -2.95 2.41 -1.59
C TYR A 15 -2.80 3.77 -2.27
N ALA A 16 -1.65 3.97 -2.87
CA ALA A 16 -1.31 5.16 -3.63
C ALA A 16 -0.85 4.77 -5.02
N LEU A 17 -1.39 5.42 -6.03
CA LEU A 17 -0.91 5.33 -7.40
C LEU A 17 -0.10 6.59 -7.69
N ILE A 18 1.18 6.42 -7.96
CA ILE A 18 2.03 7.53 -8.37
C ILE A 18 2.51 7.34 -9.80
N ASN A 19 2.60 8.43 -10.52
CA ASN A 19 3.29 8.47 -11.80
C ASN A 19 4.62 9.20 -11.63
N THR A 20 5.69 8.61 -12.17
CA THR A 20 7.01 9.22 -12.13
C THR A 20 7.48 9.52 -13.54
N ASP A 21 7.96 10.75 -13.73
CA ASP A 21 8.58 11.21 -14.98
C ASP A 21 9.87 11.95 -14.62
N GLY A 22 10.99 11.27 -14.78
CA GLY A 22 12.28 11.78 -14.33
C GLY A 22 12.29 12.00 -12.81
N ASN A 23 12.44 13.24 -12.39
CA ASN A 23 12.45 13.62 -10.97
C ASN A 23 11.08 14.01 -10.42
N THR A 24 10.06 14.08 -11.28
CA THR A 24 8.71 14.50 -10.88
C THR A 24 7.88 13.29 -10.49
N CYS A 25 7.19 13.39 -9.36
CA CYS A 25 6.25 12.39 -8.89
C CYS A 25 4.87 13.02 -8.70
N THR A 26 3.85 12.41 -9.27
CA THR A 26 2.47 12.89 -9.19
C THR A 26 1.59 11.82 -8.56
N LEU A 27 0.81 12.19 -7.56
CA LEU A 27 -0.19 11.31 -6.95
C LEU A 27 -1.44 11.28 -7.84
N LEU A 28 -1.74 10.10 -8.42
CA LEU A 28 -2.84 9.96 -9.36
C LEU A 28 -4.20 9.80 -8.68
N ASN A 29 -4.24 9.18 -7.50
CA ASN A 29 -5.48 8.92 -6.76
C ASN A 29 -5.64 9.77 -5.50
N GLY A 30 -5.11 10.99 -5.52
CA GLY A 30 -5.22 11.92 -4.38
C GLY A 30 -6.66 12.32 -4.04
N ASN A 31 -7.55 12.36 -5.04
CA ASN A 31 -8.94 12.77 -4.91
C ASN A 31 -9.94 11.66 -5.31
N SER A 32 -9.51 10.41 -5.35
CA SER A 32 -10.33 9.26 -5.71
C SER A 32 -10.12 8.10 -4.72
N GLU A 33 -10.57 6.89 -5.06
CA GLU A 33 -10.40 5.73 -4.19
C GLU A 33 -8.92 5.54 -3.82
N ASN A 34 -8.67 5.45 -2.53
CA ASN A 34 -7.33 5.26 -1.97
C ASN A 34 -7.28 4.23 -0.84
N SER A 35 -8.38 3.55 -0.60
CA SER A 35 -8.46 2.52 0.43
C SER A 35 -9.46 1.43 0.09
N LEU A 36 -9.19 0.24 0.60
CA LEU A 36 -10.06 -0.93 0.53
C LEU A 36 -10.48 -1.26 1.96
N LYS A 37 -11.70 -0.91 2.34
CA LYS A 37 -12.23 -1.12 3.68
C LYS A 37 -12.95 -2.45 3.74
N LEU A 38 -12.49 -3.35 4.62
CA LEU A 38 -13.09 -4.66 4.80
C LEU A 38 -14.54 -4.54 5.26
N PRO A 39 -15.52 -5.14 4.54
CA PRO A 39 -16.91 -5.13 4.99
C PRO A 39 -17.09 -5.84 6.34
N ALA A 40 -17.84 -5.21 7.26
CA ALA A 40 -18.11 -5.77 8.59
C ALA A 40 -18.88 -7.08 8.54
N THR A 41 -19.59 -7.36 7.44
CA THR A 41 -20.34 -8.59 7.23
C THR A 41 -19.47 -9.81 6.93
N ILE A 42 -18.21 -9.60 6.55
CA ILE A 42 -17.27 -10.69 6.29
C ILE A 42 -16.48 -10.95 7.58
N THR A 43 -16.78 -12.05 8.27
CA THR A 43 -16.26 -12.32 9.60
C THR A 43 -15.21 -13.44 9.67
N SER A 44 -15.20 -14.37 8.71
CA SER A 44 -14.20 -15.44 8.67
C SER A 44 -12.89 -14.96 8.03
N GLU A 45 -11.76 -15.41 8.57
CA GLU A 45 -10.42 -14.99 8.06
C GLU A 45 -10.26 -15.37 6.59
N GLU A 46 -10.62 -16.57 6.19
CA GLU A 46 -10.49 -17.04 4.81
C GLU A 46 -11.28 -16.18 3.83
N ASN A 47 -12.49 -15.76 4.21
CA ASN A 47 -13.31 -14.90 3.37
C ASN A 47 -12.81 -13.45 3.36
N GLN A 48 -12.24 -12.97 4.45
CA GLN A 48 -11.58 -11.68 4.52
C GLN A 48 -10.39 -11.62 3.55
N LEU A 49 -9.55 -12.65 3.56
CA LEU A 49 -8.40 -12.75 2.66
C LEU A 49 -8.84 -12.87 1.20
N LYS A 50 -9.87 -13.66 0.92
CA LYS A 50 -10.44 -13.78 -0.41
C LYS A 50 -10.92 -12.43 -0.93
N TRP A 51 -11.69 -11.70 -0.12
CA TRP A 51 -12.19 -10.37 -0.48
C TRP A 51 -11.05 -9.39 -0.77
N VAL A 52 -10.04 -9.34 0.10
CA VAL A 52 -8.88 -8.46 -0.07
C VAL A 52 -8.15 -8.77 -1.36
N LYS A 53 -7.88 -10.05 -1.63
CA LYS A 53 -7.19 -10.48 -2.83
C LYS A 53 -7.96 -10.11 -4.10
N GLU A 54 -9.28 -10.32 -4.10
CA GLU A 54 -10.15 -9.96 -5.23
C GLU A 54 -10.16 -8.44 -5.46
N GLU A 55 -10.22 -7.64 -4.40
CA GLU A 55 -10.23 -6.18 -4.51
C GLU A 55 -8.89 -5.61 -4.93
N LEU A 56 -7.79 -6.15 -4.44
CA LEU A 56 -6.45 -5.78 -4.93
C LEU A 56 -6.31 -6.11 -6.42
N SER A 57 -6.78 -7.27 -6.85
CA SER A 57 -6.78 -7.67 -8.26
C SER A 57 -7.63 -6.72 -9.10
N ARG A 58 -8.77 -6.25 -8.58
CA ARG A 58 -9.61 -5.24 -9.23
C ARG A 58 -8.85 -3.92 -9.42
N VAL A 59 -8.22 -3.42 -8.35
CA VAL A 59 -7.43 -2.18 -8.41
C VAL A 59 -6.33 -2.28 -9.47
N ILE A 60 -5.63 -3.40 -9.50
CA ILE A 60 -4.56 -3.64 -10.49
C ILE A 60 -5.13 -3.66 -11.91
N ARG A 61 -6.25 -4.35 -12.14
CA ARG A 61 -6.87 -4.41 -13.48
C ARG A 61 -7.39 -3.06 -13.97
N GLN A 62 -7.94 -2.25 -13.05
CA GLN A 62 -8.47 -0.92 -13.38
C GLN A 62 -7.38 0.12 -13.63
N ASN A 63 -6.17 -0.15 -13.20
CA ASN A 63 -5.03 0.75 -13.34
C ASN A 63 -3.95 0.08 -14.18
N THR A 64 -4.19 0.01 -15.48
CA THR A 64 -3.23 -0.50 -16.44
C THR A 64 -1.91 0.27 -16.38
N ASP A 65 -0.85 -0.34 -16.86
CA ASP A 65 0.49 0.26 -16.92
C ASP A 65 1.21 0.41 -15.56
N ILE A 66 0.72 -0.26 -14.50
CA ILE A 66 1.50 -0.39 -13.27
C ILE A 66 2.75 -1.23 -13.58
N THR A 67 3.92 -0.63 -13.36
CA THR A 67 5.20 -1.27 -13.65
C THR A 67 5.84 -1.91 -12.42
N LYS A 68 5.50 -1.41 -11.23
CA LYS A 68 6.03 -1.92 -9.96
C LYS A 68 4.98 -1.78 -8.86
N ILE A 69 5.04 -2.71 -7.90
CA ILE A 69 4.27 -2.62 -6.65
C ILE A 69 5.26 -2.48 -5.50
N ALA A 70 4.96 -1.59 -4.57
CA ALA A 70 5.74 -1.39 -3.35
C ALA A 70 4.84 -1.64 -2.14
N LEU A 71 5.27 -2.52 -1.23
CA LEU A 71 4.53 -2.83 -0.01
C LEU A 71 5.32 -2.37 1.21
N LYS A 72 4.75 -1.45 1.99
CA LYS A 72 5.28 -1.12 3.31
C LYS A 72 4.84 -2.20 4.29
N VAL A 73 5.78 -2.97 4.78
CA VAL A 73 5.52 -4.01 5.80
C VAL A 73 5.76 -3.46 7.21
N PRO A 74 5.10 -4.04 8.24
CA PRO A 74 5.33 -3.66 9.62
C PRO A 74 6.79 -3.87 10.03
N GLU A 75 7.27 -3.04 10.96
CA GLU A 75 8.57 -3.26 11.60
C GLU A 75 8.55 -4.59 12.37
N PHE A 76 9.70 -5.23 12.52
CA PHE A 76 9.80 -6.46 13.30
C PHE A 76 9.43 -6.19 14.77
N ALA A 77 8.52 -7.00 15.30
CA ALA A 77 8.06 -6.92 16.67
C ALA A 77 8.48 -8.16 17.45
N GLY A 78 8.73 -7.99 18.77
CA GLY A 78 9.16 -9.09 19.64
C GLY A 78 8.08 -10.13 19.93
N SER A 79 6.80 -9.81 19.73
CA SER A 79 5.68 -10.72 19.98
C SER A 79 4.62 -10.64 18.89
N LYS A 80 3.98 -11.77 18.61
CA LYS A 80 2.85 -11.86 17.68
C LYS A 80 1.54 -11.72 18.46
N THR A 81 0.66 -10.87 17.95
CA THR A 81 -0.73 -10.77 18.39
C THR A 81 -1.66 -11.29 17.30
N LYS A 82 -2.93 -11.50 17.62
CA LYS A 82 -3.95 -11.86 16.63
C LYS A 82 -4.04 -10.80 15.51
N THR A 83 -3.99 -9.53 15.88
CA THR A 83 -4.03 -8.39 14.97
C THR A 83 -2.80 -8.34 14.05
N SER A 84 -1.60 -8.55 14.61
CA SER A 84 -0.37 -8.55 13.80
C SER A 84 -0.31 -9.74 12.85
N ARG A 85 -0.86 -10.89 13.25
CA ARG A 85 -0.96 -12.07 12.38
C ARG A 85 -1.89 -11.82 11.21
N LEU A 86 -3.04 -11.17 11.44
CA LEU A 86 -3.94 -10.78 10.36
C LEU A 86 -3.24 -9.82 9.39
N GLY A 87 -2.48 -8.87 9.89
CA GLY A 87 -1.66 -7.98 9.06
C GLY A 87 -0.69 -8.74 8.16
N ASP A 88 -0.02 -9.76 8.69
CA ASP A 88 0.87 -10.63 7.89
C ASP A 88 0.09 -11.38 6.80
N TYR A 89 -1.11 -11.87 7.11
CA TYR A 89 -1.97 -12.53 6.11
C TYR A 89 -2.39 -11.57 4.99
N LEU A 90 -2.73 -10.33 5.34
CA LEU A 90 -3.09 -9.32 4.35
C LEU A 90 -1.90 -8.96 3.46
N ASP A 91 -0.70 -8.84 4.03
CA ASP A 91 0.53 -8.65 3.27
C ASP A 91 0.78 -9.80 2.30
N ALA A 92 0.50 -11.05 2.73
CA ALA A 92 0.60 -12.22 1.86
C ALA A 92 -0.37 -12.13 0.66
N MET A 93 -1.58 -11.59 0.86
CA MET A 93 -2.53 -11.40 -0.24
C MET A 93 -2.05 -10.34 -1.25
N VAL A 94 -1.36 -9.31 -0.77
CA VAL A 94 -0.72 -8.33 -1.67
C VAL A 94 0.35 -8.99 -2.53
N LEU A 95 1.21 -9.80 -1.91
CA LEU A 95 2.24 -10.56 -2.63
C LEU A 95 1.64 -11.49 -3.68
N LEU A 96 0.55 -12.19 -3.32
CA LEU A 96 -0.14 -13.11 -4.23
C LEU A 96 -0.77 -12.36 -5.40
N ALA A 97 -1.47 -11.26 -5.14
CA ALA A 97 -2.10 -10.46 -6.19
C ALA A 97 -1.05 -9.90 -7.18
N ALA A 98 0.11 -9.47 -6.68
CA ALA A 98 1.22 -9.03 -7.52
C ALA A 98 1.75 -10.18 -8.39
N ALA A 99 1.99 -11.34 -7.79
CA ALA A 99 2.48 -12.51 -8.51
C ALA A 99 1.52 -12.96 -9.63
N GLU A 100 0.22 -13.02 -9.33
CA GLU A 100 -0.80 -13.39 -10.32
C GLU A 100 -0.93 -12.37 -11.44
N SER A 101 -0.64 -11.10 -11.16
CA SER A 101 -0.66 -10.03 -12.16
C SER A 101 0.64 -9.92 -12.96
N GLY A 102 1.68 -10.66 -12.58
CA GLY A 102 2.98 -10.60 -13.22
C GLY A 102 3.73 -9.27 -13.01
N ILE A 103 3.37 -8.50 -11.97
CA ILE A 103 3.99 -7.22 -11.67
C ILE A 103 5.04 -7.40 -10.58
N PRO A 104 6.29 -6.93 -10.78
CA PRO A 104 7.31 -7.00 -9.74
C PRO A 104 6.89 -6.27 -8.47
N ILE A 105 7.12 -6.90 -7.32
CA ILE A 105 6.79 -6.32 -6.01
C ILE A 105 8.04 -6.28 -5.12
N VAL A 106 8.17 -5.21 -4.35
CA VAL A 106 9.25 -5.03 -3.36
C VAL A 106 8.61 -4.66 -2.03
N THR A 107 9.07 -5.29 -0.95
CA THR A 107 8.68 -4.94 0.42
C THR A 107 9.72 -4.01 1.05
N LYS A 108 9.28 -3.06 1.88
CA LYS A 108 10.16 -2.10 2.54
C LYS A 108 9.77 -1.88 4.00
N LEU A 109 10.79 -1.71 4.83
CA LEU A 109 10.70 -1.18 6.20
C LEU A 109 11.02 0.33 6.19
N TYR A 110 10.71 1.04 7.27
CA TYR A 110 11.05 2.47 7.37
C TYR A 110 12.53 2.74 7.17
N SER A 111 13.41 1.89 7.71
CA SER A 111 14.86 2.02 7.52
C SER A 111 15.29 2.01 6.05
N GLN A 112 14.48 1.40 5.19
CA GLN A 112 14.73 1.29 3.76
C GLN A 112 14.01 2.38 2.95
N MET A 113 13.24 3.23 3.60
CA MET A 113 12.44 4.30 2.98
C MET A 113 12.99 5.70 3.26
N ALA A 114 14.09 5.82 3.97
CA ALA A 114 14.69 7.08 4.40
C ALA A 114 13.70 7.98 5.17
N THR A 115 12.83 7.36 5.98
CA THR A 115 11.87 8.05 6.85
C THR A 115 11.54 7.21 8.07
N LYS A 116 10.68 7.72 8.93
CA LYS A 116 10.15 7.01 10.10
C LYS A 116 8.71 7.43 10.35
N ARG A 117 8.00 6.69 11.20
CA ARG A 117 6.57 6.92 11.43
C ARG A 117 6.24 8.37 11.81
N ALA A 118 7.05 8.99 12.66
CA ALA A 118 6.80 10.37 13.13
C ALA A 118 6.95 11.42 12.00
N GLU A 119 7.61 11.07 10.90
CA GLU A 119 7.97 11.99 9.83
C GLU A 119 7.33 11.63 8.48
N VAL A 120 6.71 10.45 8.36
CA VAL A 120 6.28 9.93 7.06
C VAL A 120 5.22 10.80 6.38
N LYS A 121 4.33 11.44 7.13
CA LYS A 121 3.32 12.33 6.55
C LYS A 121 3.96 13.52 5.86
N ARG A 122 4.89 14.19 6.53
CA ARG A 122 5.63 15.31 5.96
C ARG A 122 6.50 14.85 4.79
N HIS A 123 7.17 13.71 4.96
CA HIS A 123 8.00 13.12 3.91
C HIS A 123 7.21 12.89 2.61
N ALA A 124 6.03 12.31 2.71
CA ALA A 124 5.16 12.04 1.56
C ALA A 124 4.59 13.33 0.96
N GLU A 125 4.12 14.24 1.80
CA GLU A 125 3.52 15.51 1.37
C GLU A 125 4.53 16.38 0.61
N ASP A 126 5.74 16.50 1.12
CA ASP A 126 6.79 17.33 0.50
C ASP A 126 7.28 16.76 -0.85
N ARG A 127 7.20 15.46 -1.06
CA ARG A 127 7.78 14.79 -2.23
C ARG A 127 6.78 14.40 -3.31
N VAL A 128 5.55 14.11 -2.92
CA VAL A 128 4.53 13.61 -3.85
C VAL A 128 3.21 14.37 -3.67
N GLY A 129 2.75 14.49 -2.43
CA GLY A 129 1.48 15.11 -2.09
C GLY A 129 0.74 14.34 -1.02
N LYS A 130 -0.50 14.77 -0.75
CA LYS A 130 -1.40 14.13 0.21
C LYS A 130 -2.76 13.86 -0.42
N THR A 131 -3.52 12.94 0.17
CA THR A 131 -4.87 12.65 -0.27
C THR A 131 -5.87 13.63 0.35
N SER A 132 -6.97 13.91 -0.36
CA SER A 132 -8.06 14.76 0.15
C SER A 132 -8.88 14.06 1.23
N THR A 133 -8.89 12.73 1.24
CA THR A 133 -9.58 11.89 2.24
C THR A 133 -8.64 10.85 2.82
N GLY A 134 -8.88 10.47 4.08
CA GLY A 134 -8.14 9.39 4.73
C GLY A 134 -6.65 9.68 4.95
N TRP A 135 -6.26 10.94 5.03
CA TRP A 135 -4.88 11.32 5.26
C TRP A 135 -4.43 10.97 6.67
N ASN A 136 -3.52 10.01 6.78
CA ASN A 136 -2.93 9.54 8.02
C ASN A 136 -1.56 8.91 7.76
N ASP A 137 -0.91 8.39 8.80
CA ASP A 137 0.41 7.75 8.68
C ASP A 137 0.40 6.59 7.69
N GLN A 138 -0.65 5.78 7.67
CA GLN A 138 -0.73 4.61 6.79
C GLN A 138 -0.89 5.00 5.32
N MET A 139 -1.65 6.05 5.04
CA MET A 139 -1.76 6.58 3.68
C MET A 139 -0.42 7.18 3.24
N ALA A 140 0.24 7.91 4.13
CA ALA A 140 1.58 8.43 3.88
C ALA A 140 2.61 7.30 3.65
N ASP A 141 2.50 6.19 4.38
CA ASP A 141 3.33 5.00 4.15
C ASP A 141 3.18 4.47 2.73
N ALA A 142 1.94 4.38 2.24
CA ALA A 142 1.67 3.90 0.89
C ALA A 142 2.30 4.83 -0.18
N ILE A 143 2.23 6.14 0.03
CA ILE A 143 2.86 7.10 -0.87
C ILE A 143 4.38 7.02 -0.79
N ALA A 144 4.95 7.01 0.41
CA ALA A 144 6.40 7.00 0.62
C ALA A 144 7.05 5.73 0.08
N VAL A 145 6.40 4.56 0.26
CA VAL A 145 6.94 3.30 -0.26
C VAL A 145 6.91 3.24 -1.79
N ALA A 146 5.90 3.83 -2.42
CA ALA A 146 5.88 3.95 -3.87
C ALA A 146 6.98 4.92 -4.36
N TRP A 147 7.14 6.05 -3.68
CA TRP A 147 8.13 7.06 -4.04
C TRP A 147 9.56 6.52 -4.03
N ILE A 148 9.91 5.64 -3.08
CA ILE A 148 11.27 5.10 -2.99
C ILE A 148 11.65 4.23 -4.20
N LEU A 149 10.68 3.70 -4.94
CA LEU A 149 10.91 2.89 -6.14
C LEU A 149 10.94 3.69 -7.45
N ARG A 150 10.92 5.02 -7.38
CA ARG A 150 10.83 5.90 -8.55
C ARG A 150 12.03 5.84 -9.51
N LYS A 151 13.13 5.26 -9.06
CA LYS A 151 14.36 5.11 -9.86
C LYS A 151 14.52 3.69 -10.39
#